data_da3556404edbbcae6ed234c15ab7d76c
#
_entry.id   da3556404edbbcae6ed234c15ab7d76c
#
_cell.length_a   1.000
_cell.length_b   1.000
_cell.length_c   1.000
_cell.angle_alpha   90.00
_cell.angle_beta   90.00
_cell.angle_gamma   90.00
#
_symmetry.space_group_name_H-M   'P 1'
#
loop_
_entity.id
_entity.type
_entity.pdbx_description
1 polymer ?
#
loop_
_entity_poly.entity_id
_entity_poly.type
_entity_poly.pdbx_seq_one_letter_code
_entity_poly.pdbx_strand_id
1 'polypeptide(L)'
;MTSLADHLTLLNRSVSSEIVISILSVIRTVKVPYTAIALLLAGIVCAGIVLAGCSDSGHRAQPSTQRWSVTPGPEPGTQTVRDMLGRTVVIPGQIERVIALRAGALRMIAYLDAVDLVAGIEEPERRSDRPYLYAYPELSELPPVGPHMGGDPELLVAARPDLLFLTFTSRGQADDLQARTGIPVIALEYGNFSDQREHFFSSLRLMAALTGRTDRADTLIAGINASIAELETRTGNIPETDRPRTYVGGVSYRGPRGITSTEPFYPPFRFIHARNVAGDLPARLINPIQGTYIDIEQLIVWDPDVLFVDLFSLRTAGPDIRPGTPLARSLDAIQSGEVYGVLPYNNYAANYEAILANAWFAGKVLYPDRFNDIVISDKADEMFQLFLGRHIYDDIRAQYGGYRRLPPEQL
;
A
#
# COMPACT_ATOMS: atom_id res chain seq x y z
N MET A 1 36.15 36.45 -16.74
CA MET A 1 35.31 36.99 -15.64
C MET A 1 33.99 36.22 -15.67
N THR A 2 33.96 35.06 -15.02
CA THR A 2 32.75 34.27 -14.85
C THR A 2 31.91 34.88 -13.73
N SER A 3 30.64 35.10 -14.01
CA SER A 3 29.65 35.82 -13.18
C SER A 3 29.40 35.11 -11.86
N LEU A 4 29.25 35.88 -10.78
CA LEU A 4 28.87 35.42 -9.44
C LEU A 4 27.58 34.55 -9.42
N ALA A 5 26.76 34.62 -10.46
CA ALA A 5 25.55 33.80 -10.67
C ALA A 5 25.81 32.32 -10.91
N ASP A 6 26.93 31.99 -11.58
CA ASP A 6 27.26 30.58 -11.90
C ASP A 6 27.75 29.77 -10.68
N HIS A 7 28.30 30.45 -9.66
CA HIS A 7 28.75 29.83 -8.42
C HIS A 7 27.62 29.61 -7.39
N LEU A 8 26.55 30.40 -7.46
CA LEU A 8 25.38 30.25 -6.58
C LEU A 8 24.47 29.07 -6.99
N THR A 9 24.52 28.68 -8.25
CA THR A 9 23.68 27.55 -8.75
C THR A 9 24.21 26.17 -8.30
N LEU A 10 25.50 26.08 -7.96
CA LEU A 10 26.11 24.82 -7.45
C LEU A 10 25.89 24.61 -5.94
N LEU A 11 25.65 25.70 -5.18
CA LEU A 11 25.41 25.62 -3.73
C LEU A 11 23.97 25.24 -3.34
N ASN A 12 23.03 25.29 -4.29
CA ASN A 12 21.60 25.07 -4.03
C ASN A 12 21.19 23.58 -3.94
N ARG A 13 22.13 22.65 -4.01
CA ARG A 13 21.84 21.19 -3.93
C ARG A 13 22.16 20.53 -2.58
N SER A 14 22.72 21.23 -1.61
CA SER A 14 23.15 20.59 -0.36
C SER A 14 22.84 21.33 0.95
N VAL A 15 22.19 22.49 0.93
CA VAL A 15 21.87 23.26 2.13
C VAL A 15 20.40 23.71 2.08
N SER A 16 19.65 23.56 3.19
CA SER A 16 18.23 23.95 3.23
C SER A 16 18.07 25.46 2.97
N SER A 17 17.02 25.83 2.22
CA SER A 17 16.75 27.20 1.76
C SER A 17 16.68 28.24 2.90
N GLU A 18 16.33 27.84 4.11
CA GLU A 18 16.25 28.73 5.27
C GLU A 18 17.62 29.22 5.76
N ILE A 19 18.66 28.40 5.67
CA ILE A 19 20.02 28.77 6.08
C ILE A 19 20.62 29.81 5.10
N VAL A 20 20.34 29.63 3.80
CA VAL A 20 20.83 30.57 2.77
C VAL A 20 20.17 31.95 2.91
N ILE A 21 18.87 32.00 3.20
CA ILE A 21 18.12 33.24 3.41
C ILE A 21 18.61 33.98 4.68
N SER A 22 18.89 33.23 5.76
CA SER A 22 19.40 33.79 7.02
C SER A 22 20.80 34.42 6.84
N ILE A 23 21.69 33.76 6.11
CA ILE A 23 23.04 34.27 5.82
C ILE A 23 23.01 35.53 4.94
N LEU A 24 22.13 35.54 3.92
CA LEU A 24 21.98 36.71 3.03
C LEU A 24 21.38 37.91 3.75
N SER A 25 20.55 37.75 4.77
CA SER A 25 19.98 38.83 5.57
C SER A 25 21.06 39.49 6.48
N VAL A 26 21.98 38.72 7.02
CA VAL A 26 23.10 39.22 7.87
C VAL A 26 24.14 39.96 7.03
N ILE A 27 24.44 39.51 5.82
CA ILE A 27 25.39 40.16 4.91
C ILE A 27 24.89 41.56 4.44
N ARG A 28 23.58 41.76 4.35
CA ARG A 28 22.97 43.03 3.95
C ARG A 28 23.02 44.09 5.04
N THR A 29 23.17 43.73 6.31
CA THR A 29 23.08 44.61 7.47
C THR A 29 24.46 45.03 7.98
N VAL A 30 25.54 44.34 7.66
CA VAL A 30 26.91 44.61 8.11
C VAL A 30 27.80 44.86 6.90
N LYS A 31 28.38 46.07 6.79
CA LYS A 31 29.38 46.41 5.77
C LYS A 31 30.69 45.66 6.06
N VAL A 32 30.81 44.42 5.59
CA VAL A 32 32.03 43.60 5.73
C VAL A 32 32.88 43.73 4.46
N PRO A 33 34.19 43.94 4.56
CA PRO A 33 35.06 44.05 3.38
C PRO A 33 35.17 42.68 2.66
N TYR A 34 35.22 42.70 1.34
CA TYR A 34 35.23 41.54 0.43
C TYR A 34 36.29 40.50 0.77
N THR A 35 37.43 40.89 1.35
CA THR A 35 38.50 39.97 1.77
C THR A 35 38.09 39.02 2.92
N ALA A 36 37.21 39.46 3.82
CA ALA A 36 36.73 38.64 4.93
C ALA A 36 35.73 37.58 4.46
N ILE A 37 34.94 37.89 3.44
CA ILE A 37 33.95 36.96 2.85
C ILE A 37 34.69 35.84 2.07
N ALA A 38 35.78 36.16 1.37
CA ALA A 38 36.58 35.19 0.63
C ALA A 38 37.28 34.16 1.56
N LEU A 39 37.76 34.60 2.73
CA LEU A 39 38.37 33.75 3.74
C LEU A 39 37.36 32.82 4.45
N LEU A 40 36.13 33.29 4.66
CA LEU A 40 35.05 32.46 5.25
C LEU A 40 34.58 31.37 4.28
N LEU A 41 34.48 31.69 2.98
CA LEU A 41 34.11 30.71 1.94
C LEU A 41 35.22 29.69 1.68
N ALA A 42 36.50 30.09 1.76
CA ALA A 42 37.62 29.16 1.64
C ALA A 42 37.72 28.21 2.84
N GLY A 43 37.39 28.64 4.06
CA GLY A 43 37.31 27.80 5.25
C GLY A 43 36.21 26.72 5.18
N ILE A 44 35.06 27.05 4.61
CA ILE A 44 33.92 26.09 4.43
C ILE A 44 34.25 25.05 3.35
N VAL A 45 34.98 25.42 2.30
CA VAL A 45 35.41 24.46 1.23
C VAL A 45 36.48 23.50 1.76
N CYS A 46 37.45 24.01 2.57
CA CYS A 46 38.47 23.13 3.17
C CYS A 46 37.91 22.18 4.24
N ALA A 47 36.93 22.59 5.03
CA ALA A 47 36.27 21.75 6.00
C ALA A 47 35.41 20.63 5.32
N GLY A 48 34.82 20.92 4.14
CA GLY A 48 34.08 19.95 3.33
C GLY A 48 34.96 18.87 2.70
N ILE A 49 36.22 19.18 2.36
CA ILE A 49 37.15 18.24 1.70
C ILE A 49 37.81 17.29 2.71
N VAL A 50 37.99 17.69 3.97
CA VAL A 50 38.56 16.82 5.01
C VAL A 50 37.56 15.77 5.51
N LEU A 51 36.24 15.97 5.32
CA LEU A 51 35.20 15.00 5.65
C LEU A 51 34.85 14.05 4.49
N ALA A 52 35.36 14.28 3.28
CA ALA A 52 35.08 13.45 2.10
C ALA A 52 36.17 12.39 1.80
N GLY A 53 37.16 12.25 2.65
CA GLY A 53 38.34 11.40 2.43
C GLY A 53 38.44 10.22 3.39
N CYS A 54 37.35 9.44 3.62
CA CYS A 54 37.46 8.09 4.21
C CYS A 54 36.34 7.18 3.73
N SER A 55 36.76 6.12 3.03
CA SER A 55 36.07 4.85 2.80
C SER A 55 34.79 4.86 1.93
N ASP A 56 35.03 4.68 0.65
CA ASP A 56 34.15 3.94 -0.24
C ASP A 56 34.14 2.45 0.19
N SER A 57 33.28 2.13 1.13
CA SER A 57 32.81 0.79 1.39
C SER A 57 31.32 0.81 1.11
N GLY A 58 30.94 0.12 0.02
CA GLY A 58 29.57 -0.01 -0.45
C GLY A 58 28.59 -0.42 0.65
N HIS A 59 28.08 0.55 1.34
CA HIS A 59 26.92 0.36 2.21
C HIS A 59 25.69 0.37 1.30
N ARG A 60 25.32 -0.85 0.85
CA ARG A 60 23.90 -1.11 0.59
C ARG A 60 23.14 -0.54 1.77
N ALA A 61 22.20 0.37 1.51
CA ALA A 61 21.27 0.87 2.51
C ALA A 61 20.73 -0.33 3.28
N GLN A 62 21.06 -0.42 4.56
CA GLN A 62 20.43 -1.40 5.43
C GLN A 62 18.95 -1.05 5.46
N PRO A 63 18.05 -2.05 5.35
CA PRO A 63 16.63 -1.82 5.50
C PRO A 63 16.37 -1.14 6.83
N SER A 64 15.50 -0.14 6.81
CA SER A 64 15.08 0.71 7.91
C SER A 64 15.00 -0.04 9.23
N THR A 65 15.63 0.51 10.25
CA THR A 65 15.59 0.05 11.65
C THR A 65 14.17 -0.37 12.03
N GLN A 66 14.04 -1.65 12.40
CA GLN A 66 12.83 -2.28 12.90
C GLN A 66 12.16 -1.37 13.95
N ARG A 67 10.96 -0.87 13.66
CA ARG A 67 10.24 0.08 14.53
C ARG A 67 9.62 -0.59 15.76
N TRP A 68 9.50 -1.91 15.75
CA TRP A 68 8.90 -2.73 16.80
C TRP A 68 9.96 -3.62 17.48
N SER A 69 9.66 -4.10 18.69
CA SER A 69 10.48 -5.07 19.40
C SER A 69 9.65 -5.87 20.41
N VAL A 70 10.09 -7.10 20.71
CA VAL A 70 9.55 -7.96 21.76
C VAL A 70 10.69 -8.34 22.70
N THR A 71 10.50 -8.14 23.97
CA THR A 71 11.49 -8.43 25.03
C THR A 71 10.81 -9.04 26.25
N PRO A 72 11.53 -9.72 27.16
CA PRO A 72 10.96 -10.16 28.43
C PRO A 72 10.26 -9.01 29.15
N GLY A 73 9.11 -9.28 29.75
CA GLY A 73 8.33 -8.31 30.50
C GLY A 73 8.83 -8.11 31.92
N PRO A 74 8.24 -7.14 32.66
CA PRO A 74 8.62 -6.83 34.03
C PRO A 74 8.21 -7.91 35.04
N GLU A 75 7.20 -8.72 34.70
CA GLU A 75 6.69 -9.79 35.55
C GLU A 75 6.95 -11.18 34.92
N PRO A 76 7.14 -12.24 35.70
CA PRO A 76 7.24 -13.59 35.17
C PRO A 76 6.02 -13.96 34.32
N GLY A 77 6.25 -14.54 33.13
CA GLY A 77 5.19 -14.92 32.21
C GLY A 77 4.62 -13.76 31.40
N THR A 78 5.27 -12.58 31.40
CA THR A 78 4.90 -11.45 30.52
C THR A 78 6.01 -11.12 29.54
N GLN A 79 5.63 -10.37 28.49
CA GLN A 79 6.51 -9.78 27.48
C GLN A 79 6.24 -8.28 27.37
N THR A 80 7.24 -7.54 26.96
CA THR A 80 7.11 -6.13 26.61
C THR A 80 7.27 -5.97 25.10
N VAL A 81 6.28 -5.35 24.48
CA VAL A 81 6.23 -5.11 23.04
C VAL A 81 6.30 -3.61 22.77
N ARG A 82 7.19 -3.21 21.87
CA ARG A 82 7.12 -1.90 21.23
C ARG A 82 6.37 -2.03 19.92
N ASP A 83 5.21 -1.42 19.82
CA ASP A 83 4.34 -1.51 18.66
C ASP A 83 4.74 -0.55 17.51
N MET A 84 4.00 -0.57 16.40
CA MET A 84 4.32 0.24 15.21
C MET A 84 4.18 1.75 15.45
N LEU A 85 3.43 2.18 16.46
CA LEU A 85 3.33 3.59 16.88
C LEU A 85 4.35 3.97 17.96
N GLY A 86 5.27 3.05 18.31
CA GLY A 86 6.31 3.24 19.30
C GLY A 86 5.78 3.25 20.74
N ARG A 87 4.58 2.66 21.01
CA ARG A 87 4.06 2.43 22.34
C ARG A 87 4.75 1.21 22.96
N THR A 88 4.98 1.25 24.25
CA THR A 88 5.46 0.12 25.02
C THR A 88 4.28 -0.53 25.73
N VAL A 89 3.98 -1.79 25.41
CA VAL A 89 2.82 -2.53 25.91
C VAL A 89 3.29 -3.80 26.59
N VAL A 90 2.82 -4.06 27.81
CA VAL A 90 3.04 -5.34 28.51
C VAL A 90 1.92 -6.29 28.12
N ILE A 91 2.28 -7.49 27.67
CA ILE A 91 1.36 -8.53 27.20
C ILE A 91 1.63 -9.86 27.90
N PRO A 92 0.70 -10.82 27.90
CA PRO A 92 0.99 -12.19 28.32
C PRO A 92 2.14 -12.81 27.51
N GLY A 93 2.90 -13.70 28.12
CA GLY A 93 4.02 -14.41 27.47
C GLY A 93 3.55 -15.43 26.43
N GLN A 94 2.32 -15.92 26.57
CA GLN A 94 1.66 -16.80 25.60
C GLN A 94 0.35 -16.15 25.16
N ILE A 95 0.11 -16.11 23.87
CA ILE A 95 -1.09 -15.55 23.24
C ILE A 95 -1.85 -16.70 22.61
N GLU A 96 -3.05 -16.95 23.12
CA GLU A 96 -3.94 -18.02 22.63
C GLU A 96 -5.23 -17.44 21.99
N ARG A 97 -5.58 -16.22 22.32
CA ARG A 97 -6.83 -15.59 21.87
C ARG A 97 -6.57 -14.14 21.46
N VAL A 98 -6.91 -13.82 20.22
CA VAL A 98 -6.73 -12.46 19.69
C VAL A 98 -8.04 -11.93 19.09
N ILE A 99 -8.17 -10.62 19.06
CA ILE A 99 -9.17 -9.92 18.23
C ILE A 99 -8.44 -8.90 17.38
N ALA A 100 -8.79 -8.87 16.11
CA ALA A 100 -8.23 -7.94 15.13
C ALA A 100 -9.30 -6.91 14.76
N LEU A 101 -9.00 -5.64 14.98
CA LEU A 101 -9.93 -4.53 14.89
C LEU A 101 -9.58 -3.58 13.75
N ARG A 102 -10.61 -3.05 13.12
CA ARG A 102 -10.58 -2.14 11.98
C ARG A 102 -10.09 -2.81 10.69
N ALA A 103 -10.24 -2.07 9.59
CA ALA A 103 -10.03 -2.58 8.24
C ALA A 103 -8.63 -3.21 8.05
N GLY A 104 -8.59 -4.42 7.54
CA GLY A 104 -7.35 -5.13 7.20
C GLY A 104 -6.65 -5.84 8.35
N ALA A 105 -6.98 -5.60 9.63
CA ALA A 105 -6.34 -6.30 10.75
C ALA A 105 -6.64 -7.80 10.72
N LEU A 106 -7.91 -8.18 10.54
CA LEU A 106 -8.32 -9.59 10.42
C LEU A 106 -7.72 -10.25 9.16
N ARG A 107 -7.60 -9.51 8.06
CA ARG A 107 -6.94 -9.99 6.84
C ARG A 107 -5.48 -10.37 7.10
N MET A 108 -4.73 -9.58 7.87
CA MET A 108 -3.35 -9.91 8.22
C MET A 108 -3.26 -11.16 9.09
N ILE A 109 -4.23 -11.40 9.99
CA ILE A 109 -4.35 -12.67 10.73
C ILE A 109 -4.53 -13.84 9.75
N ALA A 110 -5.44 -13.70 8.77
CA ALA A 110 -5.66 -14.71 7.75
C ALA A 110 -4.41 -14.98 6.90
N TYR A 111 -3.66 -13.95 6.53
CA TYR A 111 -2.38 -14.09 5.81
C TYR A 111 -1.34 -14.89 6.60
N LEU A 112 -1.38 -14.80 7.92
CA LEU A 112 -0.48 -15.53 8.82
C LEU A 112 -0.98 -16.94 9.16
N ASP A 113 -2.13 -17.37 8.61
CA ASP A 113 -2.75 -18.64 8.97
C ASP A 113 -2.93 -18.79 10.50
N ALA A 114 -3.35 -17.70 11.16
CA ALA A 114 -3.54 -17.60 12.61
C ALA A 114 -5.03 -17.43 12.99
N VAL A 115 -5.94 -17.84 12.11
CA VAL A 115 -7.40 -17.71 12.30
C VAL A 115 -7.92 -18.55 13.48
N ASP A 116 -7.21 -19.62 13.82
CA ASP A 116 -7.45 -20.46 14.99
C ASP A 116 -7.38 -19.72 16.32
N LEU A 117 -6.68 -18.59 16.36
CA LEU A 117 -6.55 -17.75 17.56
C LEU A 117 -7.66 -16.70 17.66
N VAL A 118 -8.49 -16.51 16.63
CA VAL A 118 -9.47 -15.40 16.60
C VAL A 118 -10.65 -15.69 17.54
N ALA A 119 -10.84 -14.83 18.54
CA ALA A 119 -11.87 -14.98 19.57
C ALA A 119 -13.22 -14.32 19.21
N GLY A 120 -13.24 -13.46 18.21
CA GLY A 120 -14.43 -12.74 17.73
C GLY A 120 -14.07 -11.75 16.64
N ILE A 121 -15.06 -11.27 15.89
CA ILE A 121 -14.87 -10.38 14.75
C ILE A 121 -15.83 -9.19 14.82
N GLU A 122 -15.45 -8.07 14.20
CA GLU A 122 -16.33 -6.92 14.02
C GLU A 122 -17.48 -7.23 13.06
N GLU A 123 -18.67 -6.69 13.29
CA GLU A 123 -19.82 -6.91 12.41
C GLU A 123 -19.55 -6.54 10.94
N PRO A 124 -18.82 -5.45 10.61
CA PRO A 124 -18.43 -5.14 9.23
C PRO A 124 -17.55 -6.22 8.57
N GLU A 125 -16.88 -7.08 9.33
CA GLU A 125 -16.06 -8.18 8.80
C GLU A 125 -16.89 -9.37 8.31
N ARG A 126 -18.15 -9.52 8.74
CA ARG A 126 -19.04 -10.63 8.36
C ARG A 126 -19.54 -10.59 6.90
N ARG A 127 -19.13 -9.58 6.14
CA ARG A 127 -19.54 -9.47 4.73
C ARG A 127 -18.84 -10.51 3.88
N SER A 128 -19.62 -11.30 3.15
CA SER A 128 -19.17 -12.42 2.32
C SER A 128 -18.35 -12.04 1.09
N ASP A 129 -18.14 -10.76 0.81
CA ASP A 129 -17.40 -10.25 -0.34
C ASP A 129 -15.89 -10.07 -0.08
N ARG A 130 -15.38 -10.57 1.04
CA ARG A 130 -13.96 -10.47 1.41
C ARG A 130 -13.20 -11.75 1.06
N PRO A 131 -12.04 -11.66 0.37
CA PRO A 131 -11.29 -12.85 -0.04
C PRO A 131 -10.96 -13.81 1.11
N TYR A 132 -10.56 -13.30 2.28
CA TYR A 132 -10.22 -14.15 3.43
C TYR A 132 -11.41 -14.89 4.04
N LEU A 133 -12.66 -14.48 3.79
CA LEU A 133 -13.84 -15.24 4.21
C LEU A 133 -14.18 -16.41 3.26
N TYR A 134 -13.74 -16.37 2.01
CA TYR A 134 -13.79 -17.56 1.15
C TYR A 134 -12.75 -18.58 1.59
N ALA A 135 -11.58 -18.13 2.02
CA ALA A 135 -10.53 -19.01 2.53
C ALA A 135 -10.86 -19.61 3.90
N TYR A 136 -11.51 -18.84 4.77
CA TYR A 136 -11.80 -19.15 6.17
C TYR A 136 -13.25 -18.78 6.50
N PRO A 137 -14.26 -19.52 5.97
CA PRO A 137 -15.68 -19.19 6.16
C PRO A 137 -16.12 -19.27 7.63
N GLU A 138 -15.43 -20.07 8.44
CA GLU A 138 -15.66 -20.21 9.88
C GLU A 138 -15.50 -18.89 10.65
N LEU A 139 -14.74 -17.94 10.13
CA LEU A 139 -14.60 -16.61 10.74
C LEU A 139 -15.95 -15.89 10.84
N SER A 140 -16.87 -16.09 9.89
CA SER A 140 -18.18 -15.45 9.90
C SER A 140 -19.10 -15.96 11.03
N GLU A 141 -18.80 -17.14 11.59
CA GLU A 141 -19.55 -17.74 12.68
C GLU A 141 -19.08 -17.29 14.07
N LEU A 142 -17.94 -16.62 14.15
CA LEU A 142 -17.40 -16.13 15.42
C LEU A 142 -18.30 -15.08 16.06
N PRO A 143 -18.27 -14.93 17.41
CA PRO A 143 -19.05 -13.92 18.10
C PRO A 143 -18.76 -12.51 17.60
N PRO A 144 -19.76 -11.64 17.40
CA PRO A 144 -19.53 -10.23 17.07
C PRO A 144 -18.97 -9.48 18.28
N VAL A 145 -17.97 -8.62 18.03
CA VAL A 145 -17.35 -7.77 19.06
C VAL A 145 -17.69 -6.30 18.92
N GLY A 146 -18.73 -5.98 18.18
CA GLY A 146 -19.28 -4.63 18.03
C GLY A 146 -19.84 -4.36 16.65
N PRO A 147 -20.82 -3.45 16.54
CA PRO A 147 -21.49 -3.13 15.28
C PRO A 147 -20.68 -2.20 14.38
N HIS A 148 -19.62 -1.59 14.92
CA HIS A 148 -18.80 -0.59 14.26
C HIS A 148 -17.31 -0.94 14.31
N MET A 149 -16.53 -0.29 13.45
CA MET A 149 -15.07 -0.41 13.45
C MET A 149 -14.46 0.06 14.77
N GLY A 150 -13.61 -0.76 15.36
CA GLY A 150 -12.92 -0.49 16.63
C GLY A 150 -13.49 -1.26 17.81
N GLY A 151 -14.56 -2.05 17.57
CA GLY A 151 -15.18 -2.91 18.56
C GLY A 151 -15.99 -2.15 19.61
N ASP A 152 -16.74 -2.89 20.40
CA ASP A 152 -17.42 -2.42 21.61
C ASP A 152 -16.66 -2.90 22.84
N PRO A 153 -16.26 -2.03 23.79
CA PRO A 153 -15.45 -2.42 24.93
C PRO A 153 -16.03 -3.52 25.80
N GLU A 154 -17.36 -3.54 25.99
CA GLU A 154 -18.00 -4.56 26.81
C GLU A 154 -18.00 -5.93 26.11
N LEU A 155 -18.25 -5.95 24.80
CA LEU A 155 -18.18 -7.16 23.98
C LEU A 155 -16.74 -7.67 23.86
N LEU A 156 -15.74 -6.78 23.72
CA LEU A 156 -14.34 -7.12 23.72
C LEU A 156 -13.92 -7.81 25.02
N VAL A 157 -14.30 -7.24 26.18
CA VAL A 157 -14.03 -7.84 27.49
C VAL A 157 -14.76 -9.18 27.64
N ALA A 158 -15.99 -9.30 27.20
CA ALA A 158 -16.77 -10.53 27.24
C ALA A 158 -16.15 -11.65 26.40
N ALA A 159 -15.52 -11.33 25.29
CA ALA A 159 -14.81 -12.29 24.41
C ALA A 159 -13.49 -12.80 25.01
N ARG A 160 -12.97 -12.15 26.04
CA ARG A 160 -11.75 -12.51 26.79
C ARG A 160 -10.54 -12.81 25.88
N PRO A 161 -10.12 -11.90 25.01
CA PRO A 161 -8.86 -12.05 24.28
C PRO A 161 -7.66 -11.70 25.17
N ASP A 162 -6.52 -12.29 24.85
CA ASP A 162 -5.24 -11.96 25.48
C ASP A 162 -4.67 -10.65 24.91
N LEU A 163 -5.07 -10.32 23.66
CA LEU A 163 -4.48 -9.24 22.88
C LEU A 163 -5.47 -8.71 21.84
N LEU A 164 -5.46 -7.38 21.64
CA LEU A 164 -6.13 -6.71 20.53
C LEU A 164 -5.09 -6.20 19.53
N PHE A 165 -5.25 -6.54 18.26
CA PHE A 165 -4.55 -5.89 17.15
C PHE A 165 -5.41 -4.75 16.59
N LEU A 166 -4.81 -3.58 16.33
CA LEU A 166 -5.56 -2.39 15.92
C LEU A 166 -4.83 -1.67 14.79
N THR A 167 -5.46 -1.59 13.62
CA THR A 167 -4.98 -0.82 12.46
C THR A 167 -5.62 0.57 12.38
N PHE A 168 -5.13 1.44 11.50
CA PHE A 168 -5.68 2.80 11.25
C PHE A 168 -6.00 3.59 12.51
N THR A 169 -5.08 3.58 13.46
CA THR A 169 -5.26 4.18 14.79
C THR A 169 -4.19 5.22 15.08
N SER A 170 -4.43 6.03 16.10
CA SER A 170 -3.44 6.89 16.73
C SER A 170 -3.02 6.33 18.08
N ARG A 171 -1.89 6.82 18.62
CA ARG A 171 -1.42 6.45 19.97
C ARG A 171 -2.52 6.66 21.01
N GLY A 172 -3.16 7.84 21.02
CA GLY A 172 -4.22 8.15 22.00
C GLY A 172 -5.43 7.24 21.88
N GLN A 173 -5.85 6.85 20.67
CA GLN A 173 -6.97 5.91 20.49
C GLN A 173 -6.62 4.50 20.98
N ALA A 174 -5.40 4.04 20.72
CA ALA A 174 -4.95 2.74 21.21
C ALA A 174 -4.81 2.71 22.73
N ASP A 175 -4.31 3.79 23.35
CA ASP A 175 -4.20 3.93 24.80
C ASP A 175 -5.59 4.00 25.47
N ASP A 176 -6.55 4.74 24.89
CA ASP A 176 -7.92 4.81 25.36
C ASP A 176 -8.63 3.44 25.34
N LEU A 177 -8.52 2.72 24.22
CA LEU A 177 -9.12 1.39 24.10
C LEU A 177 -8.52 0.43 25.13
N GLN A 178 -7.20 0.42 25.30
CA GLN A 178 -6.52 -0.40 26.31
C GLN A 178 -6.97 -0.03 27.73
N ALA A 179 -7.08 1.25 28.06
CA ALA A 179 -7.52 1.71 29.39
C ALA A 179 -8.99 1.33 29.67
N ARG A 180 -9.87 1.40 28.69
CA ARG A 180 -11.30 1.07 28.84
C ARG A 180 -11.56 -0.43 28.94
N THR A 181 -10.76 -1.25 28.26
CA THR A 181 -10.96 -2.71 28.24
C THR A 181 -10.10 -3.45 29.24
N GLY A 182 -8.97 -2.87 29.65
CA GLY A 182 -7.93 -3.58 30.40
C GLY A 182 -7.16 -4.62 29.58
N ILE A 183 -7.45 -4.75 28.27
CA ILE A 183 -6.82 -5.70 27.37
C ILE A 183 -5.65 -5.01 26.66
N PRO A 184 -4.46 -5.65 26.56
CA PRO A 184 -3.36 -5.09 25.82
C PRO A 184 -3.72 -4.81 24.34
N VAL A 185 -3.33 -3.65 23.81
CA VAL A 185 -3.60 -3.23 22.43
C VAL A 185 -2.28 -3.03 21.71
N ILE A 186 -2.07 -3.75 20.61
CA ILE A 186 -0.93 -3.58 19.70
C ILE A 186 -1.38 -2.83 18.46
N ALA A 187 -0.85 -1.65 18.27
CA ALA A 187 -1.10 -0.83 17.09
C ALA A 187 -0.23 -1.30 15.93
N LEU A 188 -0.86 -1.44 14.76
CA LEU A 188 -0.26 -1.89 13.52
C LEU A 188 -0.37 -0.81 12.44
N GLU A 189 0.59 -0.76 11.54
CA GLU A 189 0.51 0.01 10.30
C GLU A 189 0.16 -0.93 9.14
N TYR A 190 -1.00 -0.69 8.50
CA TYR A 190 -1.41 -1.54 7.38
C TYR A 190 -0.49 -1.35 6.16
N GLY A 191 -0.01 -0.12 5.93
CA GLY A 191 0.86 0.22 4.81
C GLY A 191 0.14 0.14 3.45
N ASN A 192 0.95 0.01 2.42
CA ASN A 192 0.52 -0.25 1.04
C ASN A 192 1.65 -0.97 0.28
N PHE A 193 1.40 -1.44 -0.95
CA PHE A 193 2.44 -2.06 -1.79
C PHE A 193 3.24 -1.03 -2.61
N SER A 194 3.08 0.25 -2.37
CA SER A 194 3.84 1.30 -3.02
C SER A 194 5.07 1.69 -2.16
N ASP A 195 5.02 2.82 -1.51
CA ASP A 195 6.08 3.41 -0.70
C ASP A 195 6.07 2.96 0.77
N GLN A 196 4.98 2.34 1.23
CA GLN A 196 4.80 1.87 2.60
C GLN A 196 4.80 0.33 2.73
N ARG A 197 5.38 -0.38 1.78
CA ARG A 197 5.44 -1.86 1.81
C ARG A 197 6.14 -2.39 3.06
N GLU A 198 7.20 -1.72 3.52
CA GLU A 198 7.91 -2.11 4.74
C GLU A 198 7.08 -1.92 6.02
N HIS A 199 6.10 -1.02 6.04
CA HIS A 199 5.16 -0.91 7.16
C HIS A 199 4.27 -2.16 7.25
N PHE A 200 3.75 -2.62 6.12
CA PHE A 200 3.00 -3.88 6.04
C PHE A 200 3.85 -5.08 6.48
N PHE A 201 5.05 -5.23 5.94
CA PHE A 201 5.95 -6.33 6.33
C PHE A 201 6.33 -6.30 7.80
N SER A 202 6.59 -5.12 8.35
CA SER A 202 6.91 -4.96 9.77
C SER A 202 5.74 -5.34 10.66
N SER A 203 4.52 -4.96 10.28
CA SER A 203 3.29 -5.34 10.99
C SER A 203 3.03 -6.85 10.92
N LEU A 204 3.23 -7.48 9.75
CA LEU A 204 3.13 -8.94 9.61
C LEU A 204 4.14 -9.65 10.52
N ARG A 205 5.41 -9.22 10.52
CA ARG A 205 6.44 -9.83 11.39
C ARG A 205 6.12 -9.65 12.87
N LEU A 206 5.62 -8.47 13.27
CA LEU A 206 5.20 -8.23 14.65
C LEU A 206 4.05 -9.16 15.04
N MET A 207 2.98 -9.21 14.23
CA MET A 207 1.86 -10.12 14.50
C MET A 207 2.33 -11.57 14.55
N ALA A 208 3.16 -11.99 13.61
CA ALA A 208 3.70 -13.35 13.54
C ALA A 208 4.54 -13.72 14.78
N ALA A 209 5.37 -12.80 15.27
CA ALA A 209 6.15 -13.01 16.48
C ALA A 209 5.25 -13.20 17.71
N LEU A 210 4.11 -12.50 17.77
CA LEU A 210 3.16 -12.60 18.88
C LEU A 210 2.20 -13.80 18.77
N THR A 211 1.95 -14.28 17.56
CA THR A 211 1.04 -15.42 17.32
C THR A 211 1.76 -16.75 17.05
N GLY A 212 3.09 -16.77 17.10
CA GLY A 212 3.88 -17.96 16.80
C GLY A 212 3.88 -18.38 15.33
N ARG A 213 3.70 -17.42 14.39
CA ARG A 213 3.60 -17.67 12.94
C ARG A 213 4.78 -17.09 12.13
N THR A 214 5.96 -17.01 12.73
CA THR A 214 7.14 -16.34 12.12
C THR A 214 7.53 -16.94 10.77
N ASP A 215 7.59 -18.28 10.67
CA ASP A 215 7.94 -18.97 9.41
C ASP A 215 6.93 -18.68 8.30
N ARG A 216 5.66 -18.54 8.65
CA ARG A 216 4.60 -18.17 7.69
C ARG A 216 4.77 -16.75 7.19
N ALA A 217 5.08 -15.80 8.07
CA ALA A 217 5.36 -14.41 7.69
C ALA A 217 6.57 -14.32 6.75
N ASP A 218 7.67 -15.02 7.07
CA ASP A 218 8.88 -15.00 6.26
C ASP A 218 8.64 -15.63 4.87
N THR A 219 7.91 -16.75 4.80
CA THR A 219 7.51 -17.38 3.55
C THR A 219 6.64 -16.45 2.69
N LEU A 220 5.63 -15.82 3.30
CA LEU A 220 4.76 -14.88 2.60
C LEU A 220 5.53 -13.67 2.06
N ILE A 221 6.36 -13.05 2.88
CA ILE A 221 7.16 -11.87 2.50
C ILE A 221 8.15 -12.23 1.39
N ALA A 222 8.79 -13.39 1.47
CA ALA A 222 9.69 -13.88 0.42
C ALA A 222 8.94 -14.09 -0.89
N GLY A 223 7.77 -14.72 -0.88
CA GLY A 223 6.92 -14.95 -2.05
C GLY A 223 6.43 -13.65 -2.70
N ILE A 224 6.00 -12.67 -1.88
CA ILE A 224 5.62 -11.34 -2.37
C ILE A 224 6.80 -10.67 -3.10
N ASN A 225 7.97 -10.65 -2.47
CA ASN A 225 9.16 -10.02 -3.06
C ASN A 225 9.61 -10.74 -4.33
N ALA A 226 9.54 -12.07 -4.37
CA ALA A 226 9.86 -12.86 -5.56
C ALA A 226 8.90 -12.54 -6.72
N SER A 227 7.58 -12.48 -6.44
CA SER A 227 6.57 -12.14 -7.45
C SER A 227 6.76 -10.73 -8.02
N ILE A 228 7.04 -9.74 -7.16
CA ILE A 228 7.32 -8.36 -7.61
C ILE A 228 8.59 -8.32 -8.45
N ALA A 229 9.69 -8.97 -8.00
CA ALA A 229 10.95 -8.99 -8.73
C ALA A 229 10.82 -9.66 -10.10
N GLU A 230 10.00 -10.70 -10.22
CA GLU A 230 9.71 -11.35 -11.50
C GLU A 230 8.96 -10.41 -12.45
N LEU A 231 7.92 -9.72 -11.98
CA LEU A 231 7.16 -8.72 -12.75
C LEU A 231 8.08 -7.60 -13.26
N GLU A 232 8.92 -7.05 -12.39
CA GLU A 232 9.90 -6.01 -12.71
C GLU A 232 10.95 -6.51 -13.74
N THR A 233 11.41 -7.75 -13.60
CA THR A 233 12.37 -8.36 -14.55
C THR A 233 11.77 -8.54 -15.94
N ARG A 234 10.51 -8.97 -16.04
CA ARG A 234 9.82 -9.17 -17.31
C ARG A 234 9.64 -7.86 -18.09
N THR A 235 9.52 -6.72 -17.39
CA THR A 235 9.10 -5.45 -18.00
C THR A 235 10.13 -4.32 -17.90
N GLY A 236 11.16 -4.46 -17.06
CA GLY A 236 12.11 -3.39 -16.75
C GLY A 236 12.93 -2.88 -17.93
N ASN A 237 13.14 -3.72 -18.95
CA ASN A 237 13.90 -3.37 -20.15
C ASN A 237 13.01 -2.84 -21.31
N ILE A 238 11.71 -2.67 -21.11
CA ILE A 238 10.80 -2.10 -22.11
C ILE A 238 11.00 -0.58 -22.14
N PRO A 239 11.36 0.02 -23.29
CA PRO A 239 11.50 1.47 -23.42
C PRO A 239 10.20 2.18 -23.03
N GLU A 240 10.29 3.34 -22.44
CA GLU A 240 9.10 4.11 -22.04
C GLU A 240 8.18 4.45 -23.23
N THR A 241 8.74 4.69 -24.38
CA THR A 241 8.02 4.94 -25.66
C THR A 241 7.16 3.77 -26.10
N ASP A 242 7.51 2.55 -25.70
CA ASP A 242 6.84 1.32 -26.11
C ASP A 242 5.82 0.85 -25.07
N ARG A 243 5.67 1.60 -23.96
CA ARG A 243 4.71 1.30 -22.90
C ARG A 243 3.36 1.90 -23.24
N PRO A 244 2.29 1.07 -23.36
CA PRO A 244 0.95 1.58 -23.60
C PRO A 244 0.52 2.57 -22.50
N ARG A 245 -0.19 3.63 -22.89
CA ARG A 245 -0.79 4.59 -21.97
C ARG A 245 -2.00 3.93 -21.33
N THR A 246 -1.98 3.78 -20.01
CA THR A 246 -2.97 3.01 -19.29
C THR A 246 -3.71 3.86 -18.28
N TYR A 247 -4.97 3.50 -18.03
CA TYR A 247 -5.79 4.08 -17.00
C TYR A 247 -6.49 2.98 -16.21
N VAL A 248 -6.59 3.14 -14.89
CA VAL A 248 -7.48 2.34 -14.05
C VAL A 248 -8.61 3.22 -13.54
N GLY A 249 -9.85 2.85 -13.85
CA GLY A 249 -11.03 3.56 -13.43
C GLY A 249 -11.95 2.74 -12.53
N GLY A 250 -12.88 3.42 -11.86
CA GLY A 250 -13.80 2.77 -10.93
C GLY A 250 -13.14 2.28 -9.65
N VAL A 251 -11.93 2.74 -9.34
CA VAL A 251 -11.20 2.31 -8.12
C VAL A 251 -12.07 2.59 -6.90
N SER A 252 -12.36 1.53 -6.14
CA SER A 252 -13.28 1.60 -5.01
C SER A 252 -12.63 2.25 -3.78
N TYR A 253 -13.34 3.22 -3.19
CA TYR A 253 -13.01 3.84 -1.92
C TYR A 253 -14.29 3.92 -1.08
N ARG A 254 -14.36 3.12 -0.01
CA ARG A 254 -15.57 3.03 0.84
C ARG A 254 -16.83 2.68 0.04
N GLY A 255 -16.70 1.80 -0.97
CA GLY A 255 -17.75 1.35 -1.86
C GLY A 255 -17.46 1.62 -3.34
N PRO A 256 -18.35 1.16 -4.25
CA PRO A 256 -18.20 1.31 -5.69
C PRO A 256 -18.15 2.78 -6.12
N ARG A 257 -17.41 3.06 -7.20
CA ARG A 257 -17.21 4.41 -7.76
C ARG A 257 -17.40 4.44 -9.27
N GLY A 258 -17.66 5.63 -9.83
CA GLY A 258 -17.68 5.87 -11.27
C GLY A 258 -16.31 5.75 -11.92
N ILE A 259 -16.27 5.76 -13.24
CA ILE A 259 -15.05 5.60 -14.03
C ILE A 259 -13.98 6.65 -13.74
N THR A 260 -14.36 7.82 -13.24
CA THR A 260 -13.48 8.93 -12.90
C THR A 260 -12.69 8.74 -11.58
N SER A 261 -13.04 7.74 -10.78
CA SER A 261 -12.24 7.35 -9.61
C SER A 261 -11.03 6.54 -10.03
N THR A 262 -9.83 6.98 -9.66
CA THR A 262 -8.56 6.39 -10.11
C THR A 262 -7.53 6.31 -8.99
N GLU A 263 -6.40 5.64 -9.26
CA GLU A 263 -5.25 5.55 -8.35
C GLU A 263 -3.97 5.92 -9.11
N PRO A 264 -3.43 7.13 -8.88
CA PRO A 264 -2.22 7.61 -9.54
C PRO A 264 -0.99 6.74 -9.29
N PHE A 265 -0.89 6.16 -8.09
CA PHE A 265 0.21 5.29 -7.70
C PHE A 265 -0.20 3.81 -7.67
N TYR A 266 -1.07 3.42 -8.60
CA TYR A 266 -1.61 2.05 -8.67
C TYR A 266 -0.49 1.00 -8.66
N PRO A 267 -0.30 0.23 -7.59
CA PRO A 267 0.83 -0.67 -7.44
C PRO A 267 0.94 -1.71 -8.56
N PRO A 268 -0.16 -2.31 -9.08
CA PRO A 268 -0.07 -3.22 -10.21
C PRO A 268 0.64 -2.63 -11.43
N PHE A 269 0.39 -1.36 -11.76
CA PHE A 269 1.06 -0.69 -12.88
C PHE A 269 2.53 -0.40 -12.60
N ARG A 270 2.87 -0.08 -11.34
CA ARG A 270 4.27 0.18 -10.94
C ARG A 270 5.13 -1.07 -11.06
N PHE A 271 4.64 -2.24 -10.65
CA PHE A 271 5.39 -3.50 -10.70
C PHE A 271 5.72 -3.96 -12.13
N ILE A 272 4.96 -3.52 -13.12
CA ILE A 272 5.15 -3.86 -14.52
C ILE A 272 5.60 -2.65 -15.37
N HIS A 273 6.05 -1.58 -14.73
CA HIS A 273 6.50 -0.35 -15.41
C HIS A 273 5.48 0.19 -16.44
N ALA A 274 4.17 0.02 -16.20
CA ALA A 274 3.14 0.55 -17.10
C ALA A 274 3.06 2.08 -17.00
N ARG A 275 2.71 2.72 -18.11
CA ARG A 275 2.55 4.17 -18.18
C ARG A 275 1.14 4.57 -17.74
N ASN A 276 0.96 4.82 -16.43
CA ASN A 276 -0.30 5.30 -15.87
C ASN A 276 -0.53 6.77 -16.24
N VAL A 277 -1.56 7.08 -17.02
CA VAL A 277 -1.88 8.47 -17.43
C VAL A 277 -2.29 9.35 -16.24
N ALA A 278 -2.75 8.76 -15.13
CA ALA A 278 -3.06 9.48 -13.90
C ALA A 278 -1.80 9.73 -13.02
N GLY A 279 -0.64 9.14 -13.37
CA GLY A 279 0.58 9.21 -12.56
C GLY A 279 1.15 10.62 -12.37
N ASP A 280 0.88 11.52 -13.33
CA ASP A 280 1.36 12.91 -13.32
C ASP A 280 0.37 13.89 -12.65
N LEU A 281 -0.68 13.40 -11.99
CA LEU A 281 -1.62 14.26 -11.29
C LEU A 281 -0.90 15.09 -10.21
N PRO A 282 -1.19 16.39 -10.13
CA PRO A 282 -0.66 17.25 -9.07
C PRO A 282 -1.03 16.71 -7.68
N ALA A 283 -0.08 16.73 -6.74
CA ALA A 283 -0.26 16.19 -5.38
C ALA A 283 -1.52 16.72 -4.67
N ARG A 284 -1.95 17.96 -4.95
CA ARG A 284 -3.17 18.56 -4.39
C ARG A 284 -4.47 17.88 -4.82
N LEU A 285 -4.45 17.12 -5.91
CA LEU A 285 -5.61 16.37 -6.44
C LEU A 285 -5.62 14.92 -5.96
N ILE A 286 -4.53 14.46 -5.33
CA ILE A 286 -4.40 13.09 -4.86
C ILE A 286 -4.89 13.03 -3.41
N ASN A 287 -5.92 12.23 -3.16
CA ASN A 287 -6.45 12.01 -1.82
C ASN A 287 -6.39 10.52 -1.45
N PRO A 288 -5.37 10.10 -0.69
CA PRO A 288 -5.18 8.69 -0.34
C PRO A 288 -6.24 8.14 0.63
N ILE A 289 -7.04 9.01 1.25
CA ILE A 289 -8.05 8.60 2.25
C ILE A 289 -9.45 8.47 1.62
N GLN A 290 -9.80 9.38 0.72
CA GLN A 290 -11.14 9.45 0.11
C GLN A 290 -11.17 9.00 -1.34
N GLY A 291 -10.01 8.72 -1.94
CA GLY A 291 -9.84 8.40 -3.33
C GLY A 291 -9.52 9.62 -4.20
N THR A 292 -8.88 9.37 -5.31
CA THR A 292 -8.52 10.38 -6.31
C THR A 292 -9.57 10.38 -7.42
N TYR A 293 -10.06 11.56 -7.75
CA TYR A 293 -11.08 11.74 -8.79
C TYR A 293 -10.59 12.72 -9.83
N ILE A 294 -10.92 12.44 -11.08
CA ILE A 294 -10.68 13.31 -12.23
C ILE A 294 -12.00 13.72 -12.89
N ASP A 295 -11.96 14.72 -13.73
CA ASP A 295 -13.09 15.07 -14.59
C ASP A 295 -13.11 14.18 -15.84
N ILE A 296 -14.30 14.01 -16.44
CA ILE A 296 -14.47 13.22 -17.68
C ILE A 296 -13.64 13.82 -18.82
N GLU A 297 -13.59 15.14 -18.89
CA GLU A 297 -12.81 15.89 -19.87
C GLU A 297 -11.31 15.59 -19.76
N GLN A 298 -10.81 15.42 -18.54
CA GLN A 298 -9.42 15.04 -18.33
C GLN A 298 -9.13 13.64 -18.86
N LEU A 299 -10.04 12.69 -18.66
CA LEU A 299 -9.91 11.34 -19.19
C LEU A 299 -9.93 11.34 -20.73
N ILE A 300 -10.79 12.16 -21.35
CA ILE A 300 -10.83 12.35 -22.81
C ILE A 300 -9.51 12.95 -23.31
N VAL A 301 -8.95 13.95 -22.62
CA VAL A 301 -7.66 14.56 -23.01
C VAL A 301 -6.50 13.55 -22.86
N TRP A 302 -6.57 12.70 -21.86
CA TRP A 302 -5.56 11.66 -21.70
C TRP A 302 -5.66 10.57 -22.77
N ASP A 303 -6.85 10.18 -23.19
CA ASP A 303 -7.11 9.14 -24.17
C ASP A 303 -6.17 7.93 -24.03
N PRO A 304 -6.31 7.13 -22.98
CA PRO A 304 -5.44 5.98 -22.74
C PRO A 304 -5.62 4.92 -23.84
N ASP A 305 -4.53 4.20 -24.18
CA ASP A 305 -4.56 3.09 -25.12
C ASP A 305 -5.28 1.85 -24.54
N VAL A 306 -5.23 1.68 -23.22
CA VAL A 306 -5.86 0.57 -22.49
C VAL A 306 -6.53 1.07 -21.21
N LEU A 307 -7.79 0.65 -21.03
CA LEU A 307 -8.61 0.99 -19.87
C LEU A 307 -8.83 -0.25 -18.98
N PHE A 308 -8.46 -0.14 -17.73
CA PHE A 308 -8.81 -1.15 -16.71
C PHE A 308 -9.94 -0.64 -15.82
N VAL A 309 -10.89 -1.50 -15.48
CA VAL A 309 -12.05 -1.18 -14.64
C VAL A 309 -12.06 -2.10 -13.42
N ASP A 310 -12.11 -1.52 -12.23
CA ASP A 310 -12.31 -2.26 -10.98
C ASP A 310 -13.69 -2.95 -11.00
N LEU A 311 -13.71 -4.28 -10.97
CA LEU A 311 -14.92 -5.08 -11.11
C LEU A 311 -15.93 -4.90 -9.96
N PHE A 312 -15.49 -4.49 -8.78
CA PHE A 312 -16.40 -4.13 -7.69
C PHE A 312 -17.27 -2.91 -8.07
N SER A 313 -16.70 -2.04 -8.87
CA SER A 313 -17.37 -0.81 -9.33
C SER A 313 -18.04 -0.94 -10.70
N LEU A 314 -17.97 -2.09 -11.36
CA LEU A 314 -18.46 -2.23 -12.76
C LEU A 314 -19.90 -1.76 -12.96
N ARG A 315 -20.80 -2.01 -12.00
CA ARG A 315 -22.20 -1.55 -12.09
C ARG A 315 -22.33 -0.03 -12.01
N THR A 316 -21.36 0.67 -11.40
CA THR A 316 -21.35 2.13 -11.23
C THR A 316 -20.54 2.80 -12.35
N ALA A 317 -19.40 2.24 -12.75
CA ALA A 317 -18.53 2.77 -13.77
C ALA A 317 -18.95 2.39 -15.21
N GLY A 318 -19.55 1.21 -15.39
CA GLY A 318 -19.98 0.73 -16.70
C GLY A 318 -20.92 1.68 -17.46
N PRO A 319 -21.94 2.27 -16.81
CA PRO A 319 -22.83 3.24 -17.44
C PRO A 319 -22.10 4.44 -18.08
N ASP A 320 -20.93 4.84 -17.57
CA ASP A 320 -20.15 5.96 -18.10
C ASP A 320 -19.45 5.63 -19.43
N ILE A 321 -19.16 4.34 -19.66
CA ILE A 321 -18.34 3.86 -20.79
C ILE A 321 -19.11 2.96 -21.76
N ARG A 322 -20.42 2.77 -21.57
CA ARG A 322 -21.22 1.98 -22.51
C ARG A 322 -21.45 2.71 -23.86
N PRO A 323 -21.80 1.97 -24.93
CA PRO A 323 -22.04 2.55 -26.24
C PRO A 323 -23.01 3.75 -26.22
N GLY A 324 -22.64 4.82 -26.91
CA GLY A 324 -23.44 6.04 -27.01
C GLY A 324 -23.11 7.13 -25.99
N THR A 325 -22.26 6.84 -24.98
CA THR A 325 -21.78 7.86 -24.04
C THR A 325 -20.70 8.78 -24.65
N PRO A 326 -20.43 9.95 -24.06
CA PRO A 326 -19.32 10.81 -24.50
C PRO A 326 -17.98 10.08 -24.49
N LEU A 327 -17.67 9.31 -23.41
CA LEU A 327 -16.41 8.56 -23.31
C LEU A 327 -16.30 7.48 -24.38
N ALA A 328 -17.38 6.71 -24.63
CA ALA A 328 -17.35 5.68 -25.67
C ALA A 328 -17.14 6.25 -27.09
N ARG A 329 -17.52 7.51 -27.32
CA ARG A 329 -17.28 8.17 -28.62
C ARG A 329 -15.90 8.82 -28.72
N SER A 330 -15.24 9.08 -27.60
CA SER A 330 -14.00 9.86 -27.56
C SER A 330 -12.76 9.03 -27.27
N LEU A 331 -12.88 7.90 -26.53
CA LEU A 331 -11.73 7.10 -26.15
C LEU A 331 -11.48 5.96 -27.12
N ASP A 332 -10.29 5.93 -27.71
CA ASP A 332 -9.87 4.89 -28.64
C ASP A 332 -9.87 3.50 -27.97
N ALA A 333 -9.51 3.40 -26.69
CA ALA A 333 -9.56 2.16 -25.94
C ALA A 333 -10.96 1.54 -25.88
N ILE A 334 -12.02 2.35 -25.77
CA ILE A 334 -13.40 1.85 -25.76
C ILE A 334 -13.82 1.44 -27.16
N GLN A 335 -13.48 2.22 -28.18
CA GLN A 335 -13.83 1.95 -29.57
C GLN A 335 -13.15 0.68 -30.11
N SER A 336 -11.89 0.46 -29.75
CA SER A 336 -11.12 -0.75 -30.12
C SER A 336 -11.41 -1.94 -29.20
N GLY A 337 -12.16 -1.71 -28.10
CA GLY A 337 -12.51 -2.71 -27.10
C GLY A 337 -11.34 -3.08 -26.17
N GLU A 338 -10.34 -2.22 -26.04
CA GLU A 338 -9.22 -2.42 -25.09
C GLU A 338 -9.61 -2.02 -23.66
N VAL A 339 -10.74 -2.58 -23.20
CA VAL A 339 -11.30 -2.39 -21.86
C VAL A 339 -11.27 -3.72 -21.12
N TYR A 340 -10.67 -3.74 -19.92
CA TYR A 340 -10.42 -4.94 -19.15
C TYR A 340 -10.89 -4.81 -17.71
N GLY A 341 -11.48 -5.89 -17.16
CA GLY A 341 -11.87 -5.96 -15.75
C GLY A 341 -10.73 -6.47 -14.87
N VAL A 342 -10.43 -5.73 -13.80
CA VAL A 342 -9.48 -6.13 -12.76
C VAL A 342 -10.21 -6.42 -11.45
N LEU A 343 -9.63 -7.29 -10.62
CA LEU A 343 -10.19 -7.61 -9.31
C LEU A 343 -10.21 -6.40 -8.38
N PRO A 344 -11.11 -6.36 -7.38
CA PRO A 344 -11.21 -5.23 -6.46
C PRO A 344 -9.89 -4.89 -5.80
N TYR A 345 -9.40 -3.66 -6.08
CA TYR A 345 -8.17 -3.14 -5.48
C TYR A 345 -8.33 -2.90 -3.99
N ASN A 346 -9.50 -2.39 -3.58
CA ASN A 346 -9.76 -1.95 -2.23
C ASN A 346 -11.19 -2.33 -1.82
N ASN A 347 -11.30 -3.27 -0.89
CA ASN A 347 -12.55 -3.63 -0.24
C ASN A 347 -12.26 -3.88 1.25
N TYR A 348 -12.59 -2.89 2.09
CA TYR A 348 -12.24 -2.87 3.51
C TYR A 348 -10.72 -2.99 3.73
N ALA A 349 -9.99 -1.97 3.30
CA ALA A 349 -8.56 -1.87 3.03
C ALA A 349 -8.12 -2.55 1.73
N ALA A 350 -6.87 -2.29 1.33
CA ALA A 350 -6.28 -2.83 0.11
C ALA A 350 -6.19 -4.36 0.15
N ASN A 351 -6.56 -4.99 -0.96
CA ASN A 351 -6.50 -6.45 -1.14
C ASN A 351 -5.15 -6.81 -1.75
N TYR A 352 -4.15 -7.12 -0.93
CA TYR A 352 -2.77 -7.33 -1.39
C TYR A 352 -2.62 -8.51 -2.34
N GLU A 353 -3.37 -9.60 -2.11
CA GLU A 353 -3.49 -10.73 -3.02
C GLU A 353 -4.00 -10.33 -4.40
N ALA A 354 -5.08 -9.52 -4.43
CA ALA A 354 -5.63 -9.01 -5.67
C ALA A 354 -4.70 -8.00 -6.36
N ILE A 355 -3.93 -7.21 -5.61
CA ILE A 355 -2.94 -6.28 -6.17
C ILE A 355 -1.89 -7.02 -6.99
N LEU A 356 -1.31 -8.10 -6.46
CA LEU A 356 -0.33 -8.89 -7.21
C LEU A 356 -0.97 -9.62 -8.40
N ALA A 357 -2.13 -10.22 -8.21
CA ALA A 357 -2.86 -10.87 -9.30
C ALA A 357 -3.24 -9.87 -10.42
N ASN A 358 -3.66 -8.64 -10.07
CA ASN A 358 -3.92 -7.56 -11.03
C ASN A 358 -2.65 -7.16 -11.80
N ALA A 359 -1.47 -7.16 -11.16
CA ALA A 359 -0.22 -6.86 -11.83
C ALA A 359 0.13 -7.91 -12.89
N TRP A 360 -0.04 -9.19 -12.58
CA TRP A 360 0.16 -10.28 -13.53
C TRP A 360 -0.80 -10.20 -14.71
N PHE A 361 -2.08 -9.90 -14.44
CA PHE A 361 -3.07 -9.72 -15.50
C PHE A 361 -2.78 -8.50 -16.37
N ALA A 362 -2.50 -7.35 -15.77
CA ALA A 362 -2.16 -6.14 -16.50
C ALA A 362 -0.89 -6.34 -17.34
N GLY A 363 0.12 -7.02 -16.79
CA GLY A 363 1.33 -7.40 -17.53
C GLY A 363 1.03 -8.23 -18.78
N LYS A 364 0.14 -9.23 -18.65
CA LYS A 364 -0.28 -10.08 -19.79
C LYS A 364 -1.05 -9.30 -20.84
N VAL A 365 -1.87 -8.32 -20.44
CA VAL A 365 -2.62 -7.45 -21.37
C VAL A 365 -1.68 -6.50 -22.10
N LEU A 366 -0.81 -5.81 -21.35
CA LEU A 366 0.02 -4.72 -21.91
C LEU A 366 1.25 -5.22 -22.66
N TYR A 367 1.78 -6.38 -22.27
CA TYR A 367 3.03 -6.93 -22.79
C TYR A 367 2.91 -8.44 -23.11
N PRO A 368 1.99 -8.84 -24.01
CA PRO A 368 1.62 -10.25 -24.20
C PRO A 368 2.82 -11.16 -24.50
N ASP A 369 3.83 -10.67 -25.24
CA ASP A 369 5.04 -11.44 -25.56
C ASP A 369 5.91 -11.72 -24.34
N ARG A 370 5.82 -10.88 -23.30
CA ARG A 370 6.58 -11.07 -22.03
C ARG A 370 5.86 -11.99 -21.04
N PHE A 371 4.58 -12.27 -21.27
CA PHE A 371 3.72 -13.06 -20.41
C PHE A 371 2.99 -14.19 -21.15
N ASN A 372 3.54 -14.65 -22.28
CA ASN A 372 2.94 -15.71 -23.10
C ASN A 372 2.87 -17.05 -22.37
N ASP A 373 3.80 -17.31 -21.46
CA ASP A 373 3.90 -18.47 -20.58
C ASP A 373 2.89 -18.45 -19.41
N ILE A 374 2.20 -17.33 -19.17
CA ILE A 374 1.31 -17.17 -18.02
C ILE A 374 -0.14 -17.53 -18.37
N VAL A 375 -0.71 -18.49 -17.65
CA VAL A 375 -2.15 -18.75 -17.58
C VAL A 375 -2.71 -17.92 -16.43
N ILE A 376 -3.52 -16.90 -16.72
CA ILE A 376 -3.90 -15.90 -15.72
C ILE A 376 -4.77 -16.45 -14.59
N SER A 377 -5.63 -17.44 -14.85
CA SER A 377 -6.41 -18.11 -13.80
C SER A 377 -5.50 -18.79 -12.78
N ASP A 378 -4.49 -19.50 -13.25
CA ASP A 378 -3.58 -20.27 -12.41
C ASP A 378 -2.67 -19.32 -11.62
N LYS A 379 -2.18 -18.26 -12.27
CA LYS A 379 -1.34 -17.24 -11.62
C LYS A 379 -2.11 -16.43 -10.59
N ALA A 380 -3.37 -16.11 -10.84
CA ALA A 380 -4.24 -15.46 -9.87
C ALA A 380 -4.46 -16.36 -8.65
N ASP A 381 -4.78 -17.63 -8.88
CA ASP A 381 -4.98 -18.58 -7.81
C ASP A 381 -3.71 -18.84 -6.98
N GLU A 382 -2.52 -18.87 -7.64
CA GLU A 382 -1.22 -18.88 -6.97
C GLU A 382 -1.05 -17.68 -6.02
N MET A 383 -1.49 -16.47 -6.42
CA MET A 383 -1.42 -15.31 -5.54
C MET A 383 -2.38 -15.43 -4.35
N PHE A 384 -3.59 -15.91 -4.54
CA PHE A 384 -4.52 -16.17 -3.43
C PHE A 384 -3.97 -17.26 -2.50
N GLN A 385 -3.40 -18.32 -3.05
CA GLN A 385 -2.75 -19.37 -2.25
C GLN A 385 -1.54 -18.84 -1.47
N LEU A 386 -0.72 -17.99 -2.07
CA LEU A 386 0.41 -17.36 -1.40
C LEU A 386 -0.03 -16.59 -0.14
N PHE A 387 -1.08 -15.77 -0.24
CA PHE A 387 -1.55 -14.93 0.86
C PHE A 387 -2.44 -15.69 1.85
N LEU A 388 -3.35 -16.52 1.38
CA LEU A 388 -4.42 -17.10 2.20
C LEU A 388 -4.25 -18.61 2.43
N GLY A 389 -3.24 -19.24 1.82
CA GLY A 389 -3.01 -20.67 1.95
C GLY A 389 -4.10 -21.55 1.30
N ARG A 390 -5.00 -20.97 0.51
CA ARG A 390 -6.16 -21.63 -0.10
C ARG A 390 -6.32 -21.22 -1.56
N HIS A 391 -6.86 -22.15 -2.37
CA HIS A 391 -7.26 -21.94 -3.74
C HIS A 391 -8.69 -21.38 -3.76
N ILE A 392 -8.85 -20.08 -3.98
CA ILE A 392 -10.15 -19.38 -3.92
C ILE A 392 -10.45 -18.55 -5.16
N TYR A 393 -9.60 -18.59 -6.19
CA TYR A 393 -9.83 -17.75 -7.37
C TYR A 393 -11.15 -18.06 -8.08
N ASP A 394 -11.62 -19.29 -8.08
CA ASP A 394 -12.92 -19.64 -8.65
C ASP A 394 -14.09 -18.97 -7.91
N ASP A 395 -14.05 -18.88 -6.59
CA ASP A 395 -15.03 -18.14 -5.80
C ASP A 395 -14.99 -16.65 -6.11
N ILE A 396 -13.80 -16.07 -6.17
CA ILE A 396 -13.60 -14.67 -6.54
C ILE A 396 -14.08 -14.41 -7.98
N ARG A 397 -13.81 -15.34 -8.90
CA ARG A 397 -14.31 -15.28 -10.28
C ARG A 397 -15.83 -15.37 -10.35
N ALA A 398 -16.45 -16.22 -9.56
CA ALA A 398 -17.91 -16.32 -9.46
C ALA A 398 -18.52 -15.00 -8.95
N GLN A 399 -17.89 -14.36 -7.97
CA GLN A 399 -18.37 -13.12 -7.36
C GLN A 399 -18.22 -11.90 -8.28
N TYR A 400 -17.06 -11.73 -8.95
CA TYR A 400 -16.70 -10.53 -9.70
C TYR A 400 -16.58 -10.75 -11.21
N GLY A 401 -16.68 -11.98 -11.68
CA GLY A 401 -16.56 -12.34 -13.09
C GLY A 401 -15.13 -12.62 -13.57
N GLY A 402 -14.12 -12.46 -12.70
CA GLY A 402 -12.72 -12.76 -13.01
C GLY A 402 -12.06 -11.84 -14.02
N TYR A 403 -10.81 -12.10 -14.33
CA TYR A 403 -10.03 -11.36 -15.32
C TYR A 403 -10.56 -11.59 -16.73
N ARG A 404 -10.93 -10.53 -17.40
CA ARG A 404 -11.48 -10.60 -18.77
C ARG A 404 -11.44 -9.27 -19.49
N ARG A 405 -11.50 -9.33 -20.81
CA ARG A 405 -11.90 -8.20 -21.65
C ARG A 405 -13.38 -7.91 -21.37
N LEU A 406 -13.76 -6.65 -21.32
CA LEU A 406 -15.14 -6.20 -21.12
C LEU A 406 -15.70 -5.73 -22.44
N PRO A 407 -16.48 -6.56 -23.15
CA PRO A 407 -17.07 -6.13 -24.40
C PRO A 407 -18.17 -5.09 -24.14
N PRO A 408 -18.46 -4.20 -25.12
CA PRO A 408 -19.41 -3.09 -24.95
C PRO A 408 -20.79 -3.48 -24.42
N GLU A 409 -21.26 -4.68 -24.71
CA GLU A 409 -22.54 -5.23 -24.25
C GLU A 409 -22.55 -5.66 -22.77
N GLN A 410 -21.40 -5.72 -22.13
CA GLN A 410 -21.26 -6.02 -20.70
C GLN A 410 -20.99 -4.78 -19.84
N LEU A 411 -20.91 -3.60 -20.44
CA LEU A 411 -20.64 -2.31 -19.80
C LEU A 411 -21.94 -1.62 -19.31
#